data_f3f8d3b7f7ae92ba178ecd5c57066c2c
#
_entry.id   f3f8d3b7f7ae92ba178ecd5c57066c2c
#
_cell.length_a   1.000
_cell.length_b   1.000
_cell.length_c   1.000
_cell.angle_alpha   90.00
_cell.angle_beta   90.00
_cell.angle_gamma   90.00
#
_symmetry.space_group_name_H-M   'P 1'
#
loop_
_entity.id
_entity.type
_entity.pdbx_description
1 polymer ?
#
loop_
_entity_poly.entity_id
_entity_poly.type
_entity_poly.pdbx_seq_one_letter_code
_entity_poly.pdbx_strand_id
1 'polypeptide(L)'
;MESLFLSKIEVGSHLYINLSENFHFHGETVFGSLFVIILITSFFYISNQNLSIFPQKLQIFNEILYNFLKSIAISQLGPSYYNQFLPFIATLFLFIFGCNWSGTLIPWKFIELTEGEFAAPTNDINTTGCLAILTSIIYFYSGLKIKGLSYFQRYIKPSVFLLPINIIEDFTKPLSLNFRLFGNIVADELTVSVLCSLVPLFIPIPIMLLGLFASSIQALIFATLASAYIAEVIE
;
A
#
# COMPACT_ATOMS: atom_id res chain seq x y z
N MET A 1 -38.16 14.94 0.88
CA MET A 1 -36.77 15.08 1.36
C MET A 1 -36.08 13.74 1.62
N GLU A 2 -36.82 12.68 1.93
CA GLU A 2 -36.26 11.31 2.08
C GLU A 2 -35.88 10.63 0.75
N SER A 3 -36.51 11.00 -0.36
CA SER A 3 -36.19 10.40 -1.67
C SER A 3 -34.91 10.92 -2.31
N LEU A 4 -34.36 12.03 -1.82
CA LEU A 4 -33.09 12.61 -2.31
C LEU A 4 -31.87 12.01 -1.62
N PHE A 5 -32.03 11.41 -0.42
CA PHE A 5 -30.93 10.74 0.30
C PHE A 5 -30.71 9.27 -0.08
N LEU A 6 -31.71 8.65 -0.70
CA LEU A 6 -31.65 7.24 -1.15
C LEU A 6 -31.24 7.06 -2.61
N SER A 7 -31.09 8.15 -3.37
CA SER A 7 -30.65 8.07 -4.76
C SER A 7 -29.13 8.06 -4.83
N LYS A 8 -28.61 6.91 -5.14
CA LYS A 8 -27.24 6.65 -5.58
C LYS A 8 -26.14 6.57 -4.52
N ILE A 9 -26.19 5.59 -3.68
CA ILE A 9 -24.94 4.97 -3.20
C ILE A 9 -24.57 3.92 -4.28
N GLU A 10 -24.10 4.40 -5.41
CA GLU A 10 -23.37 3.56 -6.37
C GLU A 10 -21.94 3.44 -5.84
N VAL A 11 -21.70 2.47 -4.95
CA VAL A 11 -20.34 2.08 -4.54
C VAL A 11 -19.65 1.54 -5.78
N GLY A 12 -18.62 2.27 -6.26
CA GLY A 12 -17.81 1.85 -7.39
C GLY A 12 -18.02 2.59 -8.71
N SER A 13 -18.63 3.79 -8.70
CA SER A 13 -18.62 4.65 -9.89
C SER A 13 -17.26 5.32 -10.04
N HIS A 14 -16.44 4.83 -10.95
CA HIS A 14 -15.10 5.35 -11.21
C HIS A 14 -15.11 6.44 -12.26
N LEU A 15 -14.30 7.51 -12.06
CA LEU A 15 -14.02 8.51 -13.06
C LEU A 15 -13.10 7.94 -14.15
N TYR A 16 -13.66 7.62 -15.30
CA TYR A 16 -12.88 7.13 -16.43
C TYR A 16 -12.35 8.29 -17.28
N ILE A 17 -11.02 8.37 -17.41
CA ILE A 17 -10.39 9.25 -18.40
C ILE A 17 -10.11 8.42 -19.65
N ASN A 18 -10.84 8.70 -20.72
CA ASN A 18 -10.68 8.05 -22.01
C ASN A 18 -9.56 8.76 -22.79
N LEU A 19 -8.36 8.16 -22.84
CA LEU A 19 -7.25 8.64 -23.68
C LEU A 19 -7.33 8.12 -25.11
N SER A 20 -8.00 6.98 -25.33
CA SER A 20 -8.23 6.34 -26.62
C SER A 20 -9.42 5.40 -26.50
N GLU A 21 -10.05 5.01 -27.62
CA GLU A 21 -11.20 4.11 -27.65
C GLU A 21 -10.99 2.77 -26.90
N ASN A 22 -9.74 2.36 -26.67
CA ASN A 22 -9.37 1.10 -26.03
C ASN A 22 -8.62 1.25 -24.69
N PHE A 23 -8.34 2.49 -24.22
CA PHE A 23 -7.60 2.73 -22.98
C PHE A 23 -8.41 3.62 -22.03
N HIS A 24 -8.93 3.00 -20.98
CA HIS A 24 -9.65 3.66 -19.90
C HIS A 24 -8.77 3.67 -18.65
N PHE A 25 -8.41 4.85 -18.15
CA PHE A 25 -7.70 5.00 -16.90
C PHE A 25 -8.66 5.47 -15.80
N HIS A 26 -8.51 4.91 -14.60
CA HIS A 26 -9.19 5.41 -13.41
C HIS A 26 -8.51 6.72 -12.99
N GLY A 27 -9.11 7.84 -13.36
CA GLY A 27 -8.54 9.18 -13.12
C GLY A 27 -8.35 9.48 -11.65
N GLU A 28 -9.29 9.07 -10.82
CA GLU A 28 -9.27 9.25 -9.36
C GLU A 28 -8.07 8.58 -8.70
N THR A 29 -7.71 7.35 -9.12
CA THR A 29 -6.58 6.61 -8.56
C THR A 29 -5.23 7.25 -8.93
N VAL A 30 -5.12 7.78 -10.16
CA VAL A 30 -3.92 8.48 -10.61
C VAL A 30 -3.76 9.81 -9.89
N PHE A 31 -4.82 10.62 -9.80
CA PHE A 31 -4.76 11.89 -9.08
C PHE A 31 -4.52 11.68 -7.58
N GLY A 32 -5.21 10.73 -6.95
CA GLY A 32 -5.03 10.40 -5.53
C GLY A 32 -3.61 9.92 -5.22
N SER A 33 -3.04 9.05 -6.05
CA SER A 33 -1.67 8.56 -5.86
C SER A 33 -0.63 9.66 -6.05
N LEU A 34 -0.78 10.53 -7.06
CA LEU A 34 0.08 11.69 -7.27
C LEU A 34 -0.01 12.67 -6.10
N PHE A 35 -1.21 12.94 -5.60
CA PHE A 35 -1.41 13.80 -4.42
C PHE A 35 -0.64 13.26 -3.21
N VAL A 36 -0.74 11.97 -2.93
CA VAL A 36 -0.01 11.33 -1.81
C VAL A 36 1.50 11.41 -2.02
N ILE A 37 2.01 11.17 -3.22
CA ILE A 37 3.43 11.28 -3.53
C ILE A 37 3.93 12.71 -3.29
N ILE A 38 3.20 13.73 -3.78
CA ILE A 38 3.56 15.14 -3.59
C ILE A 38 3.53 15.50 -2.10
N LEU A 39 2.54 15.02 -1.35
CA LEU A 39 2.41 15.26 0.08
C LEU A 39 3.59 14.67 0.86
N ILE A 40 3.93 13.41 0.61
CA ILE A 40 5.04 12.73 1.29
C ILE A 40 6.38 13.40 0.93
N THR A 41 6.62 13.65 -0.36
CA THR A 41 7.88 14.27 -0.80
C THR A 41 8.04 15.68 -0.28
N SER A 42 6.99 16.50 -0.28
CA SER A 42 7.03 17.86 0.28
C SER A 42 7.24 17.85 1.79
N PHE A 43 6.61 16.92 2.52
CA PHE A 43 6.81 16.76 3.96
C PHE A 43 8.28 16.47 4.29
N PHE A 44 8.89 15.47 3.63
CA PHE A 44 10.30 15.15 3.84
C PHE A 44 11.24 16.25 3.36
N TYR A 45 10.91 16.94 2.28
CA TYR A 45 11.70 18.08 1.79
C TYR A 45 11.73 19.22 2.81
N ILE A 46 10.58 19.63 3.33
CA ILE A 46 10.47 20.69 4.35
C ILE A 46 11.20 20.29 5.64
N SER A 47 11.02 19.05 6.06
CA SER A 47 11.63 18.54 7.31
C SER A 47 13.15 18.45 7.24
N ASN A 48 13.73 18.26 6.05
CA ASN A 48 15.18 18.13 5.87
C ASN A 48 15.90 19.44 5.55
N GLN A 49 15.19 20.57 5.40
CA GLN A 49 15.83 21.85 5.07
C GLN A 49 16.75 22.39 6.19
N ASN A 50 16.43 22.13 7.46
CA ASN A 50 17.15 22.68 8.61
C ASN A 50 17.63 21.54 9.53
N LEU A 51 18.57 20.74 9.05
CA LEU A 51 19.18 19.70 9.87
C LEU A 51 20.13 20.34 10.90
N SER A 52 19.84 20.13 12.17
CA SER A 52 20.65 20.60 13.29
C SER A 52 21.10 19.46 14.19
N ILE A 53 22.24 19.65 14.89
CA ILE A 53 22.79 18.67 15.85
C ILE A 53 21.78 18.44 16.99
N PHE A 54 21.05 19.51 17.39
CA PHE A 54 19.92 19.41 18.32
C PHE A 54 18.63 19.35 17.50
N PRO A 55 18.02 18.15 17.34
CA PRO A 55 16.92 17.96 16.41
C PRO A 55 15.68 18.74 16.83
N GLN A 56 15.05 19.43 15.88
CA GLN A 56 13.75 20.07 16.04
C GLN A 56 12.63 19.03 15.94
N LYS A 57 11.39 19.41 16.32
CA LYS A 57 10.25 18.49 16.40
C LYS A 57 10.01 17.65 15.13
N LEU A 58 10.10 18.26 13.94
CA LEU A 58 9.90 17.55 12.68
C LEU A 58 11.07 16.60 12.37
N GLN A 59 12.31 17.00 12.69
CA GLN A 59 13.47 16.14 12.52
C GLN A 59 13.40 14.91 13.44
N ILE A 60 13.00 15.10 14.71
CA ILE A 60 12.80 14.00 15.67
C ILE A 60 11.78 12.99 15.13
N PHE A 61 10.66 13.48 14.59
CA PHE A 61 9.65 12.60 14.01
C PHE A 61 10.21 11.75 12.85
N ASN A 62 10.97 12.36 11.93
CA ASN A 62 11.59 11.63 10.83
C ASN A 62 12.64 10.62 11.29
N GLU A 63 13.44 10.96 12.31
CA GLU A 63 14.41 10.05 12.88
C GLU A 63 13.75 8.85 13.57
N ILE A 64 12.65 9.08 14.30
CA ILE A 64 11.87 8.00 14.91
C ILE A 64 11.28 7.09 13.82
N LEU A 65 10.67 7.67 12.79
CA LEU A 65 10.10 6.92 11.69
C LEU A 65 11.15 6.10 10.93
N TYR A 66 12.30 6.73 10.64
CA TYR A 66 13.42 6.05 10.00
C TYR A 66 13.94 4.88 10.85
N ASN A 67 14.14 5.09 12.15
CA ASN A 67 14.63 4.04 13.06
C ASN A 67 13.62 2.91 13.20
N PHE A 68 12.33 3.21 13.19
CA PHE A 68 11.27 2.22 13.19
C PHE A 68 11.32 1.34 11.92
N LEU A 69 11.39 1.93 10.74
CA LEU A 69 11.48 1.20 9.48
C LEU A 69 12.79 0.42 9.34
N LYS A 70 13.89 1.01 9.85
CA LYS A 70 15.18 0.35 9.91
C LYS A 70 15.14 -0.89 10.80
N SER A 71 14.48 -0.82 11.96
CA SER A 71 14.34 -1.98 12.85
C SER A 71 13.60 -3.14 12.20
N ILE A 72 12.55 -2.84 11.42
CA ILE A 72 11.81 -3.83 10.63
C ILE A 72 12.72 -4.46 9.57
N ALA A 73 13.44 -3.64 8.82
CA ALA A 73 14.33 -4.14 7.77
C ALA A 73 15.46 -5.02 8.35
N ILE A 74 16.06 -4.63 9.49
CA ILE A 74 17.10 -5.41 10.15
C ILE A 74 16.56 -6.73 10.67
N SER A 75 15.36 -6.75 11.25
CA SER A 75 14.77 -7.97 11.80
C SER A 75 14.48 -9.03 10.74
N GLN A 76 14.23 -8.63 9.49
CA GLN A 76 13.92 -9.54 8.39
C GLN A 76 15.15 -9.87 7.53
N LEU A 77 15.92 -8.84 7.14
CA LEU A 77 17.03 -8.97 6.17
C LEU A 77 18.40 -9.19 6.84
N GLY A 78 18.45 -9.05 8.16
CA GLY A 78 19.70 -9.09 8.88
C GLY A 78 20.58 -7.84 8.70
N PRO A 79 21.70 -7.72 9.47
CA PRO A 79 22.55 -6.53 9.45
C PRO A 79 23.37 -6.36 8.16
N SER A 80 23.48 -7.40 7.32
CA SER A 80 24.33 -7.38 6.13
C SER A 80 23.65 -6.73 4.93
N TYR A 81 22.34 -6.95 4.76
CA TYR A 81 21.63 -6.58 3.52
C TYR A 81 20.59 -5.47 3.69
N TYR A 82 20.24 -5.10 4.95
CA TYR A 82 19.17 -4.12 5.19
C TYR A 82 19.40 -2.78 4.50
N ASN A 83 20.64 -2.28 4.45
CA ASN A 83 20.96 -0.97 3.85
C ASN A 83 20.59 -0.86 2.37
N GLN A 84 20.66 -1.97 1.64
CA GLN A 84 20.37 -1.99 0.21
C GLN A 84 18.87 -1.93 -0.06
N PHE A 85 18.05 -2.59 0.77
CA PHE A 85 16.62 -2.73 0.56
C PHE A 85 15.77 -1.79 1.43
N LEU A 86 16.37 -1.15 2.45
CA LEU A 86 15.69 -0.20 3.32
C LEU A 86 14.96 0.93 2.56
N PRO A 87 15.58 1.60 1.55
CA PRO A 87 14.87 2.64 0.82
C PRO A 87 13.58 2.14 0.15
N PHE A 88 13.63 0.94 -0.42
CA PHE A 88 12.47 0.32 -1.05
C PHE A 88 11.37 0.02 -0.03
N ILE A 89 11.70 -0.64 1.07
CA ILE A 89 10.75 -1.02 2.12
C ILE A 89 10.13 0.23 2.75
N ALA A 90 10.94 1.27 2.98
CA ALA A 90 10.48 2.52 3.56
C ALA A 90 9.53 3.28 2.61
N THR A 91 9.88 3.41 1.34
CA THR A 91 9.01 4.08 0.36
C THR A 91 7.70 3.32 0.16
N LEU A 92 7.74 2.00 0.13
CA LEU A 92 6.58 1.14 -0.01
C LEU A 92 5.63 1.31 1.19
N PHE A 93 6.16 1.25 2.41
CA PHE A 93 5.38 1.49 3.63
C PHE A 93 4.72 2.86 3.63
N LEU A 94 5.51 3.92 3.38
CA LEU A 94 5.02 5.31 3.40
C LEU A 94 3.96 5.56 2.34
N PHE A 95 4.14 5.01 1.14
CA PHE A 95 3.19 5.16 0.06
C PHE A 95 1.86 4.49 0.39
N ILE A 96 1.87 3.22 0.81
CA ILE A 96 0.66 2.49 1.19
C ILE A 96 -0.04 3.16 2.37
N PHE A 97 0.72 3.53 3.40
CA PHE A 97 0.21 4.24 4.57
C PHE A 97 -0.46 5.56 4.17
N GLY A 98 0.20 6.36 3.33
CA GLY A 98 -0.35 7.64 2.84
C GLY A 98 -1.61 7.46 1.99
N CYS A 99 -1.63 6.47 1.09
CA CYS A 99 -2.81 6.17 0.27
C CYS A 99 -4.00 5.73 1.12
N ASN A 100 -3.77 4.86 2.11
CA ASN A 100 -4.82 4.38 3.01
C ASN A 100 -5.40 5.52 3.87
N TRP A 101 -4.52 6.37 4.41
CA TRP A 101 -4.94 7.50 5.22
C TRP A 101 -5.65 8.58 4.40
N SER A 102 -5.21 8.83 3.16
CA SER A 102 -5.88 9.81 2.29
C SER A 102 -7.33 9.43 1.99
N GLY A 103 -7.62 8.14 1.83
CA GLY A 103 -8.98 7.66 1.58
C GLY A 103 -9.93 7.83 2.76
N THR A 104 -9.42 7.67 3.99
CA THR A 104 -10.27 7.71 5.19
C THR A 104 -10.33 9.10 5.83
N LEU A 105 -9.22 9.85 5.85
CA LEU A 105 -9.15 11.19 6.48
C LEU A 105 -9.82 12.26 5.66
N ILE A 106 -9.75 12.17 4.34
CA ILE A 106 -10.38 13.16 3.48
C ILE A 106 -11.82 12.68 3.23
N PRO A 107 -12.82 13.42 3.73
CA PRO A 107 -14.21 13.03 3.55
C PRO A 107 -14.65 13.29 2.11
N TRP A 108 -14.11 12.53 1.16
CA TRP A 108 -14.40 12.65 -0.26
C TRP A 108 -15.90 12.53 -0.57
N LYS A 109 -16.65 11.81 0.28
CA LYS A 109 -18.11 11.65 0.18
C LYS A 109 -18.91 12.95 0.33
N PHE A 110 -18.29 14.03 0.87
CA PHE A 110 -18.92 15.35 0.95
C PHE A 110 -18.62 16.23 -0.27
N ILE A 111 -17.71 15.78 -1.15
CA ILE A 111 -17.39 16.48 -2.38
C ILE A 111 -18.18 15.78 -3.48
N GLU A 112 -19.42 16.24 -3.74
CA GLU A 112 -20.23 15.79 -4.85
C GLU A 112 -19.53 16.19 -6.15
N LEU A 113 -18.85 15.23 -6.79
CA LEU A 113 -18.44 15.38 -8.18
C LEU A 113 -19.60 14.98 -9.09
N THR A 114 -19.70 15.64 -10.20
CA THR A 114 -20.75 15.41 -11.21
C THR A 114 -20.73 13.98 -11.77
N GLU A 115 -19.59 13.29 -11.71
CA GLU A 115 -19.41 11.89 -12.11
C GLU A 115 -18.32 11.26 -11.23
N GLY A 116 -18.67 10.22 -10.47
CA GLY A 116 -17.75 9.41 -9.67
C GLY A 116 -17.50 9.90 -8.24
N GLU A 117 -17.05 8.99 -7.39
CA GLU A 117 -16.62 9.26 -6.00
C GLU A 117 -15.10 9.15 -5.92
N PHE A 118 -14.43 10.07 -5.19
CA PHE A 118 -13.02 9.92 -4.88
C PHE A 118 -12.84 8.83 -3.81
N ALA A 119 -12.25 7.71 -4.21
CA ALA A 119 -11.87 6.62 -3.34
C ALA A 119 -10.36 6.66 -3.02
N ALA A 120 -9.94 5.90 -2.00
CA ALA A 120 -8.51 5.69 -1.76
C ALA A 120 -7.84 5.08 -2.99
N PRO A 121 -6.65 5.53 -3.41
CA PRO A 121 -5.94 4.93 -4.55
C PRO A 121 -5.72 3.42 -4.40
N THR A 122 -5.62 2.94 -3.16
CA THR A 122 -5.47 1.53 -2.80
C THR A 122 -6.79 0.74 -2.83
N ASN A 123 -7.92 1.39 -3.07
CA ASN A 123 -9.21 0.73 -3.33
C ASN A 123 -9.31 0.17 -4.77
N ASP A 124 -8.36 0.50 -5.63
CA ASP A 124 -8.28 -0.06 -6.97
C ASP A 124 -7.37 -1.29 -6.99
N ILE A 125 -7.89 -2.42 -7.48
CA ILE A 125 -7.14 -3.68 -7.60
C ILE A 125 -5.92 -3.55 -8.53
N ASN A 126 -5.96 -2.62 -9.49
CA ASN A 126 -4.84 -2.38 -10.39
C ASN A 126 -3.66 -1.74 -9.65
N THR A 127 -3.91 -0.78 -8.75
CA THR A 127 -2.85 -0.13 -7.97
C THR A 127 -2.24 -1.08 -6.96
N THR A 128 -3.05 -1.85 -6.25
CA THR A 128 -2.56 -2.86 -5.30
C THR A 128 -1.85 -4.01 -6.00
N GLY A 129 -2.33 -4.41 -7.19
CA GLY A 129 -1.67 -5.37 -8.07
C GLY A 129 -0.32 -4.88 -8.57
N CYS A 130 -0.21 -3.62 -9.00
CA CYS A 130 1.07 -3.01 -9.39
C CYS A 130 2.08 -3.02 -8.24
N LEU A 131 1.66 -2.70 -7.02
CA LEU A 131 2.55 -2.75 -5.84
C LEU A 131 3.00 -4.19 -5.54
N ALA A 132 2.11 -5.16 -5.65
CA ALA A 132 2.44 -6.57 -5.45
C ALA A 132 3.39 -7.10 -6.54
N ILE A 133 3.20 -6.73 -7.80
CA ILE A 133 4.10 -7.08 -8.89
C ILE A 133 5.47 -6.40 -8.71
N LEU A 134 5.49 -5.13 -8.30
CA LEU A 134 6.73 -4.40 -8.02
C LEU A 134 7.56 -5.12 -6.93
N THR A 135 6.92 -5.56 -5.85
CA THR A 135 7.60 -6.35 -4.80
C THR A 135 8.14 -7.66 -5.33
N SER A 136 7.41 -8.34 -6.23
CA SER A 136 7.88 -9.56 -6.87
C SER A 136 9.09 -9.33 -7.78
N ILE A 137 9.08 -8.26 -8.56
CA ILE A 137 10.22 -7.90 -9.42
C ILE A 137 11.47 -7.70 -8.58
N ILE A 138 11.36 -6.98 -7.44
CA ILE A 138 12.51 -6.74 -6.55
C ILE A 138 12.95 -8.02 -5.84
N TYR A 139 12.02 -8.88 -5.46
CA TYR A 139 12.27 -10.20 -4.93
C TYR A 139 13.11 -11.05 -5.92
N PHE A 140 12.69 -11.18 -7.18
CA PHE A 140 13.46 -11.88 -8.20
C PHE A 140 14.80 -11.22 -8.51
N TYR A 141 14.82 -9.89 -8.60
CA TYR A 141 16.05 -9.14 -8.81
C TYR A 141 17.07 -9.36 -7.69
N SER A 142 16.64 -9.36 -6.43
CA SER A 142 17.51 -9.58 -5.28
C SER A 142 18.13 -10.98 -5.29
N GLY A 143 17.33 -12.00 -5.65
CA GLY A 143 17.80 -13.37 -5.79
C GLY A 143 18.84 -13.53 -6.89
N LEU A 144 18.57 -12.99 -8.07
CA LEU A 144 19.50 -13.05 -9.20
C LEU A 144 20.78 -12.26 -8.94
N LYS A 145 20.71 -11.11 -8.26
CA LYS A 145 21.87 -10.27 -7.95
C LYS A 145 22.81 -10.93 -6.95
N ILE A 146 22.28 -11.60 -5.93
CA ILE A 146 23.08 -12.14 -4.82
C ILE A 146 23.53 -13.58 -5.11
N LYS A 147 22.63 -14.45 -5.55
CA LYS A 147 22.92 -15.87 -5.82
C LYS A 147 23.25 -16.20 -7.28
N GLY A 148 23.01 -15.25 -8.20
CA GLY A 148 23.19 -15.48 -9.63
C GLY A 148 22.35 -16.65 -10.13
N LEU A 149 22.94 -17.47 -11.03
CA LEU A 149 22.26 -18.65 -11.57
C LEU A 149 21.96 -19.75 -10.54
N SER A 150 22.65 -19.74 -9.40
CA SER A 150 22.37 -20.67 -8.29
C SER A 150 20.99 -20.44 -7.66
N TYR A 151 20.37 -19.29 -7.91
CA TYR A 151 18.99 -19.02 -7.52
C TYR A 151 18.00 -20.08 -8.00
N PHE A 152 18.18 -20.54 -9.26
CA PHE A 152 17.29 -21.56 -9.84
C PHE A 152 17.43 -22.95 -9.20
N GLN A 153 18.56 -23.21 -8.50
CA GLN A 153 18.72 -24.48 -7.76
C GLN A 153 17.71 -24.62 -6.60
N ARG A 154 17.18 -23.49 -6.08
CA ARG A 154 16.14 -23.48 -5.06
C ARG A 154 14.88 -24.23 -5.51
N TYR A 155 14.51 -24.13 -6.78
CA TYR A 155 13.33 -24.81 -7.32
C TYR A 155 13.50 -26.32 -7.41
N ILE A 156 14.72 -26.80 -7.56
CA ILE A 156 15.04 -28.23 -7.77
C ILE A 156 15.37 -28.92 -6.44
N LYS A 157 15.93 -28.18 -5.46
CA LYS A 157 16.29 -28.73 -4.16
C LYS A 157 15.09 -28.66 -3.18
N PRO A 158 14.88 -29.68 -2.33
CA PRO A 158 15.63 -30.95 -2.17
C PRO A 158 15.28 -32.02 -3.21
N SER A 159 14.13 -31.93 -3.91
CA SER A 159 13.71 -32.88 -4.93
C SER A 159 13.01 -32.21 -6.10
N VAL A 160 13.19 -32.75 -7.31
CA VAL A 160 12.54 -32.25 -8.54
C VAL A 160 11.01 -32.31 -8.45
N PHE A 161 10.47 -33.17 -7.59
CA PHE A 161 9.02 -33.32 -7.36
C PHE A 161 8.39 -32.08 -6.73
N LEU A 162 9.17 -31.25 -6.01
CA LEU A 162 8.72 -30.00 -5.40
C LEU A 162 8.73 -28.79 -6.35
N LEU A 163 9.31 -28.92 -7.54
CA LEU A 163 9.39 -27.86 -8.52
C LEU A 163 8.03 -27.17 -8.82
N PRO A 164 6.91 -27.90 -9.10
CA PRO A 164 5.64 -27.25 -9.39
C PRO A 164 5.10 -26.48 -8.19
N ILE A 165 5.32 -26.98 -6.97
CA ILE A 165 4.86 -26.33 -5.74
C ILE A 165 5.62 -25.03 -5.50
N ASN A 166 6.94 -25.05 -5.66
CA ASN A 166 7.78 -23.84 -5.48
C ASN A 166 7.46 -22.76 -6.52
N ILE A 167 7.14 -23.13 -7.76
CA ILE A 167 6.71 -22.17 -8.79
C ILE A 167 5.35 -21.55 -8.40
N ILE A 168 4.39 -22.37 -7.99
CA ILE A 168 3.06 -21.87 -7.57
C ILE A 168 3.20 -20.94 -6.37
N GLU A 169 4.09 -21.24 -5.43
CA GLU A 169 4.35 -20.41 -4.25
C GLU A 169 4.80 -19.00 -4.64
N ASP A 170 5.73 -18.87 -5.59
CA ASP A 170 6.23 -17.56 -6.05
C ASP A 170 5.14 -16.71 -6.74
N PHE A 171 4.13 -17.33 -7.36
CA PHE A 171 2.95 -16.62 -7.87
C PHE A 171 1.94 -16.29 -6.78
N THR A 172 1.80 -17.15 -5.78
CA THR A 172 0.83 -16.96 -4.69
C THR A 172 1.24 -15.82 -3.75
N LYS A 173 2.53 -15.58 -3.55
CA LYS A 173 3.07 -14.50 -2.69
C LYS A 173 2.53 -13.12 -3.09
N PRO A 174 2.73 -12.63 -4.34
CA PRO A 174 2.19 -11.34 -4.77
C PRO A 174 0.66 -11.32 -4.80
N LEU A 175 0.03 -12.41 -5.16
CA LEU A 175 -1.43 -12.53 -5.18
C LEU A 175 -2.01 -12.34 -3.77
N SER A 176 -1.40 -12.98 -2.77
CA SER A 176 -1.80 -12.84 -1.36
C SER A 176 -1.61 -11.41 -0.84
N LEU A 177 -0.49 -10.74 -1.21
CA LEU A 177 -0.24 -9.34 -0.86
C LEU A 177 -1.31 -8.42 -1.46
N ASN A 178 -1.63 -8.60 -2.74
CA ASN A 178 -2.64 -7.83 -3.45
C ASN A 178 -4.02 -7.96 -2.81
N PHE A 179 -4.52 -9.19 -2.65
CA PHE A 179 -5.85 -9.42 -2.08
C PHE A 179 -5.97 -8.98 -0.63
N ARG A 180 -4.92 -9.08 0.16
CA ARG A 180 -4.92 -8.62 1.54
C ARG A 180 -5.03 -7.10 1.62
N LEU A 181 -4.27 -6.36 0.79
CA LEU A 181 -4.32 -4.90 0.79
C LEU A 181 -5.66 -4.40 0.25
N PHE A 182 -6.05 -4.86 -0.93
CA PHE A 182 -7.31 -4.50 -1.57
C PHE A 182 -8.52 -4.89 -0.71
N GLY A 183 -8.58 -6.13 -0.23
CA GLY A 183 -9.72 -6.64 0.51
C GLY A 183 -9.99 -5.91 1.82
N ASN A 184 -8.94 -5.52 2.57
CA ASN A 184 -9.12 -4.76 3.80
C ASN A 184 -9.72 -3.38 3.52
N ILE A 185 -9.20 -2.67 2.50
CA ILE A 185 -9.66 -1.30 2.20
C ILE A 185 -11.08 -1.29 1.66
N VAL A 186 -11.40 -2.21 0.75
CA VAL A 186 -12.77 -2.37 0.23
C VAL A 186 -13.75 -2.73 1.35
N ALA A 187 -13.35 -3.63 2.27
CA ALA A 187 -14.20 -4.02 3.39
C ALA A 187 -14.48 -2.84 4.33
N ASP A 188 -13.45 -2.03 4.65
CA ASP A 188 -13.59 -0.82 5.46
C ASP A 188 -14.53 0.19 4.79
N GLU A 189 -14.36 0.43 3.50
CA GLU A 189 -15.15 1.41 2.75
C GLU A 189 -16.61 0.99 2.61
N LEU A 190 -16.86 -0.29 2.30
CA LEU A 190 -18.21 -0.85 2.27
C LEU A 190 -18.89 -0.79 3.63
N THR A 191 -18.18 -1.13 4.70
CA THR A 191 -18.72 -1.09 6.06
C THR A 191 -19.13 0.32 6.45
N VAL A 192 -18.28 1.31 6.20
CA VAL A 192 -18.57 2.73 6.45
C VAL A 192 -19.76 3.20 5.60
N SER A 193 -19.82 2.83 4.32
CA SER A 193 -20.92 3.20 3.43
C SER A 193 -22.27 2.67 3.90
N VAL A 194 -22.34 1.38 4.26
CA VAL A 194 -23.57 0.76 4.78
C VAL A 194 -24.00 1.42 6.09
N LEU A 195 -23.06 1.71 7.00
CA LEU A 195 -23.41 2.32 8.28
C LEU A 195 -23.81 3.78 8.16
N CYS A 196 -23.23 4.53 7.23
CA CYS A 196 -23.68 5.88 6.91
C CYS A 196 -25.13 5.90 6.40
N SER A 197 -25.56 4.86 5.67
CA SER A 197 -26.94 4.76 5.18
C SER A 197 -27.95 4.42 6.29
N LEU A 198 -27.51 3.69 7.34
CA LEU A 198 -28.39 3.30 8.46
C LEU A 198 -28.47 4.37 9.54
N VAL A 199 -27.32 4.90 9.98
CA VAL A 199 -27.23 5.91 11.05
C VAL A 199 -26.13 6.91 10.72
N PRO A 200 -26.45 8.06 10.12
CA PRO A 200 -25.48 8.92 9.43
C PRO A 200 -24.47 9.66 10.31
N LEU A 201 -24.66 9.79 11.64
CA LEU A 201 -23.81 10.70 12.40
C LEU A 201 -22.89 10.04 13.44
N PHE A 202 -23.38 9.14 14.28
CA PHE A 202 -22.61 8.67 15.46
C PHE A 202 -21.87 7.36 15.25
N ILE A 203 -22.46 6.41 14.50
CA ILE A 203 -21.91 5.06 14.33
C ILE A 203 -20.74 5.01 13.34
N PRO A 204 -20.70 5.77 12.24
CA PRO A 204 -19.60 5.71 11.28
C PRO A 204 -18.24 6.18 11.84
N ILE A 205 -18.23 7.20 12.72
CA ILE A 205 -16.98 7.80 13.23
C ILE A 205 -16.08 6.81 13.97
N PRO A 206 -16.54 6.04 14.96
CA PRO A 206 -15.71 5.02 15.61
C PRO A 206 -15.19 3.95 14.63
N ILE A 207 -16.00 3.61 13.64
CA ILE A 207 -15.62 2.58 12.66
C ILE A 207 -14.59 3.12 11.66
N MET A 208 -14.70 4.37 11.23
CA MET A 208 -13.66 5.04 10.45
C MET A 208 -12.33 5.11 11.20
N LEU A 209 -12.34 5.39 12.51
CA LEU A 209 -11.14 5.37 13.35
C LEU A 209 -10.54 3.96 13.44
N LEU A 210 -11.38 2.94 13.57
CA LEU A 210 -10.95 1.55 13.58
C LEU A 210 -10.37 1.14 12.22
N GLY A 211 -10.98 1.56 11.11
CA GLY A 211 -10.48 1.38 9.75
C GLY A 211 -9.11 2.05 9.53
N LEU A 212 -8.91 3.28 10.03
CA LEU A 212 -7.60 3.95 10.01
C LEU A 212 -6.52 3.15 10.74
N PHE A 213 -6.87 2.58 11.90
CA PHE A 213 -5.95 1.74 12.65
C PHE A 213 -5.63 0.44 11.90
N ALA A 214 -6.66 -0.24 11.39
CA ALA A 214 -6.51 -1.47 10.61
C ALA A 214 -5.68 -1.26 9.34
N SER A 215 -5.92 -0.17 8.60
CA SER A 215 -5.20 0.18 7.39
C SER A 215 -3.74 0.56 7.66
N SER A 216 -3.45 1.17 8.82
CA SER A 216 -2.08 1.43 9.27
C SER A 216 -1.30 0.15 9.54
N ILE A 217 -1.92 -0.80 10.25
CA ILE A 217 -1.36 -2.13 10.47
C ILE A 217 -1.16 -2.87 9.13
N GLN A 218 -2.10 -2.72 8.21
CA GLN A 218 -2.00 -3.37 6.90
C GLN A 218 -0.80 -2.87 6.09
N ALA A 219 -0.52 -1.57 6.10
CA ALA A 219 0.68 -1.01 5.47
C ALA A 219 1.96 -1.61 6.08
N LEU A 220 1.99 -1.77 7.40
CA LEU A 220 3.11 -2.39 8.11
C LEU A 220 3.26 -3.87 7.75
N ILE A 221 2.17 -4.63 7.71
CA ILE A 221 2.19 -6.04 7.32
C ILE A 221 2.69 -6.20 5.89
N PHE A 222 2.25 -5.34 4.98
CA PHE A 222 2.72 -5.37 3.59
C PHE A 222 4.23 -5.17 3.50
N ALA A 223 4.77 -4.15 4.18
CA ALA A 223 6.20 -3.85 4.19
C ALA A 223 7.04 -4.96 4.85
N THR A 224 6.55 -5.54 5.96
CA THR A 224 7.23 -6.65 6.65
C THR A 224 7.23 -7.92 5.81
N LEU A 225 6.13 -8.27 5.14
CA LEU A 225 6.08 -9.43 4.25
C LEU A 225 6.93 -9.23 3.00
N ALA A 226 6.94 -8.01 2.40
CA ALA A 226 7.82 -7.70 1.30
C ALA A 226 9.30 -7.89 1.68
N SER A 227 9.70 -7.43 2.89
CA SER A 227 11.06 -7.64 3.39
C SER A 227 11.36 -9.11 3.71
N ALA A 228 10.39 -9.86 4.25
CA ALA A 228 10.54 -11.29 4.53
C ALA A 228 10.73 -12.11 3.24
N TYR A 229 9.97 -11.80 2.19
CA TYR A 229 10.15 -12.46 0.89
C TYR A 229 11.53 -12.19 0.28
N ILE A 230 12.02 -10.94 0.38
CA ILE A 230 13.38 -10.62 -0.06
C ILE A 230 14.41 -11.39 0.76
N ALA A 231 14.24 -11.48 2.09
CA ALA A 231 15.13 -12.23 2.99
C ALA A 231 15.21 -13.72 2.61
N GLU A 232 14.06 -14.35 2.36
CA GLU A 232 13.95 -15.76 1.99
C GLU A 232 14.77 -16.12 0.73
N VAL A 233 14.89 -15.18 -0.19
CA VAL A 233 15.68 -15.39 -1.42
C VAL A 233 17.16 -15.18 -1.19
N ILE A 234 17.51 -14.29 -0.27
CA ILE A 234 18.91 -13.96 0.06
C ILE A 234 19.57 -15.06 0.89
N GLU A 235 18.83 -15.66 1.82
CA GLU A 235 19.26 -16.82 2.60
C GLU A 235 19.42 -18.08 1.74
#